data_45580976563532b631d1dd9252b8b576
#
_entry.id   45580976563532b631d1dd9252b8b576
#
_cell.length_a   1.000
_cell.length_b   1.000
_cell.length_c   1.000
_cell.angle_alpha   90.00
_cell.angle_beta   90.00
_cell.angle_gamma   90.00
#
_symmetry.space_group_name_H-M   'P 1'
#
loop_
_entity.id
_entity.type
_entity.pdbx_description
1 polymer ?
#
loop_
_entity_poly.entity_id
_entity_poly.type
_entity_poly.pdbx_seq_one_letter_code
_entity_poly.pdbx_strand_id
1 'polypeptide(L)'
;MKELLKLVKVEFQKLKRKKFILLVTLAAFMFPLPLAYLMTTPAMMEQYIDKADAFDGLFNMVLGYGIQFLLPCIIGVVAAMLFFIERDNDTFKNIKTIPLSSTQVVTAKIIVLFIIGVVFCIASTVATVLVGMFTLDVYGLGYKIFLAVETGIFITAGTLPLIVIVVFFSRTYVFSVLLCIFYSVLNMSATALFDALPKTILWLLPTPLTTFWSAGDMKRHGINMNLVQMNGLIPSTFQVILILGIMA
;
A
#
# COMPACT_ATOMS: atom_id res chain seq x y z
N MET A 1 21.87 -16.08 6.64
CA MET A 1 21.55 -15.12 5.56
C MET A 1 21.32 -15.79 4.20
N LYS A 2 22.21 -16.67 3.69
CA LYS A 2 22.02 -17.37 2.41
C LYS A 2 20.75 -18.24 2.35
N GLU A 3 20.38 -18.89 3.43
CA GLU A 3 19.15 -19.74 3.49
C GLU A 3 17.87 -18.90 3.45
N LEU A 4 17.84 -17.76 4.15
CA LEU A 4 16.70 -16.84 4.11
C LEU A 4 16.44 -16.32 2.70
N LEU A 5 17.50 -15.94 1.96
CA LEU A 5 17.38 -15.49 0.57
C LEU A 5 16.85 -16.59 -0.36
N LYS A 6 17.26 -17.86 -0.12
CA LYS A 6 16.70 -19.00 -0.87
C LYS A 6 15.22 -19.18 -0.59
N LEU A 7 14.80 -19.03 0.68
CA LEU A 7 13.37 -19.09 1.06
C LEU A 7 12.56 -17.98 0.40
N VAL A 8 13.04 -16.73 0.46
CA VAL A 8 12.39 -15.60 -0.23
C VAL A 8 12.21 -15.89 -1.72
N LYS A 9 13.25 -16.42 -2.38
CA LYS A 9 13.19 -16.80 -3.80
C LYS A 9 12.14 -17.87 -4.07
N VAL A 10 12.04 -18.88 -3.21
CA VAL A 10 11.04 -19.95 -3.34
C VAL A 10 9.62 -19.40 -3.17
N GLU A 11 9.37 -18.56 -2.15
CA GLU A 11 8.08 -17.92 -1.93
C GLU A 11 7.67 -17.04 -3.13
N PHE A 12 8.62 -16.28 -3.66
CA PHE A 12 8.39 -15.45 -4.84
C PHE A 12 8.06 -16.28 -6.09
N GLN A 13 8.72 -17.44 -6.27
CA GLN A 13 8.43 -18.37 -7.38
C GLN A 13 7.02 -18.98 -7.28
N LYS A 14 6.52 -19.24 -6.07
CA LYS A 14 5.12 -19.72 -5.87
C LYS A 14 4.12 -18.70 -6.42
N LEU A 15 4.31 -17.41 -6.13
CA LEU A 15 3.45 -16.32 -6.63
C LEU A 15 3.57 -16.13 -8.15
N LYS A 16 4.78 -16.22 -8.69
CA LYS A 16 5.03 -16.11 -10.14
C LYS A 16 4.30 -17.21 -10.91
N ARG A 17 4.34 -18.47 -10.44
CA ARG A 17 3.63 -19.61 -11.07
C ARG A 17 2.12 -19.41 -11.14
N LYS A 18 1.53 -18.73 -10.17
CA LYS A 18 0.10 -18.40 -10.12
C LYS A 18 -0.26 -17.14 -10.91
N LYS A 19 0.68 -16.55 -11.68
CA LYS A 19 0.52 -15.26 -12.41
C LYS A 19 0.08 -14.10 -11.51
N PHE A 20 0.28 -14.23 -10.20
CA PHE A 20 -0.23 -13.27 -9.23
C PHE A 20 0.53 -11.94 -9.28
N ILE A 21 1.83 -11.97 -9.58
CA ILE A 21 2.65 -10.76 -9.78
C ILE A 21 2.08 -9.93 -10.93
N LEU A 22 1.70 -10.58 -12.04
CA LEU A 22 1.06 -9.91 -13.17
C LEU A 22 -0.26 -9.24 -12.75
N LEU A 23 -1.08 -9.96 -11.97
CA LEU A 23 -2.36 -9.44 -11.49
C LEU A 23 -2.17 -8.23 -10.57
N VAL A 24 -1.20 -8.25 -9.66
CA VAL A 24 -0.82 -7.11 -8.81
C VAL A 24 -0.37 -5.91 -9.66
N THR A 25 0.46 -6.16 -10.67
CA THR A 25 0.91 -5.10 -11.59
C THR A 25 -0.25 -4.50 -12.37
N LEU A 26 -1.18 -5.32 -12.87
CA LEU A 26 -2.39 -4.84 -13.56
C LEU A 26 -3.31 -4.04 -12.62
N ALA A 27 -3.46 -4.50 -11.38
CA ALA A 27 -4.23 -3.77 -10.36
C ALA A 27 -3.66 -2.38 -10.07
N ALA A 28 -2.34 -2.17 -10.22
CA ALA A 28 -1.71 -0.88 -10.04
C ALA A 28 -2.17 0.18 -11.06
N PHE A 29 -2.68 -0.24 -12.24
CA PHE A 29 -3.24 0.65 -13.25
C PHE A 29 -4.71 1.01 -13.00
N MET A 30 -5.38 0.33 -12.09
CA MET A 30 -6.84 0.44 -11.88
C MET A 30 -7.29 1.86 -11.51
N PHE A 31 -6.54 2.57 -10.67
CA PHE A 31 -6.86 3.94 -10.26
C PHE A 31 -6.23 5.01 -11.14
N PRO A 32 -4.95 4.93 -11.58
CA PRO A 32 -4.35 5.95 -12.42
C PRO A 32 -5.12 6.25 -13.69
N LEU A 33 -5.64 5.23 -14.39
CA LEU A 33 -6.36 5.40 -15.65
C LEU A 33 -7.67 6.22 -15.48
N PRO A 34 -8.64 5.83 -14.64
CA PRO A 34 -9.88 6.60 -14.49
C PRO A 34 -9.67 7.96 -13.84
N LEU A 35 -8.72 8.09 -12.89
CA LEU A 35 -8.43 9.36 -12.24
C LEU A 35 -7.79 10.36 -13.21
N ALA A 36 -6.90 9.92 -14.08
CA ALA A 36 -6.34 10.79 -15.11
C ALA A 36 -7.41 11.25 -16.11
N TYR A 37 -8.35 10.38 -16.50
CA TYR A 37 -9.49 10.78 -17.30
C TYR A 37 -10.35 11.83 -16.58
N LEU A 38 -10.61 11.64 -15.30
CA LEU A 38 -11.34 12.61 -14.48
C LEU A 38 -10.65 13.98 -14.46
N MET A 39 -9.31 14.01 -14.36
CA MET A 39 -8.51 15.24 -14.38
C MET A 39 -8.61 16.03 -15.69
N THR A 40 -8.95 15.38 -16.81
CA THR A 40 -9.13 16.08 -18.09
C THR A 40 -10.47 16.83 -18.20
N THR A 41 -11.40 16.62 -17.25
CA THR A 41 -12.69 17.31 -17.25
C THR A 41 -12.53 18.80 -16.91
N PRO A 42 -13.25 19.73 -17.56
CA PRO A 42 -13.14 21.17 -17.29
C PRO A 42 -13.37 21.50 -15.80
N ALA A 43 -14.36 20.87 -15.17
CA ALA A 43 -14.70 21.08 -13.76
C ALA A 43 -13.56 20.72 -12.79
N MET A 44 -12.72 19.76 -13.13
CA MET A 44 -11.55 19.40 -12.32
C MET A 44 -10.37 20.31 -12.64
N MET A 45 -10.12 20.63 -13.93
CA MET A 45 -9.01 21.49 -14.33
C MET A 45 -9.13 22.89 -13.77
N GLU A 46 -10.34 23.44 -13.63
CA GLU A 46 -10.60 24.76 -13.02
C GLU A 46 -10.19 24.83 -11.53
N GLN A 47 -10.00 23.71 -10.86
CA GLN A 47 -9.59 23.66 -9.45
C GLN A 47 -8.06 23.81 -9.27
N TYR A 48 -7.29 23.71 -10.35
CA TYR A 48 -5.83 23.77 -10.34
C TYR A 48 -5.33 25.01 -11.08
N ILE A 49 -4.18 25.52 -10.64
CA ILE A 49 -3.59 26.74 -11.20
C ILE A 49 -3.09 26.49 -12.62
N ASP A 50 -2.46 25.36 -12.84
CA ASP A 50 -1.88 24.94 -14.11
C ASP A 50 -1.86 23.41 -14.26
N LYS A 51 -1.35 22.92 -15.39
CA LYS A 51 -1.26 21.48 -15.67
C LYS A 51 -0.26 20.76 -14.76
N ALA A 52 0.74 21.45 -14.24
CA ALA A 52 1.70 20.88 -13.30
C ALA A 52 1.06 20.67 -11.93
N ASP A 53 0.30 21.66 -11.43
CA ASP A 53 -0.49 21.56 -10.20
C ASP A 53 -1.57 20.45 -10.32
N ALA A 54 -2.22 20.33 -11.49
CA ALA A 54 -3.15 19.23 -11.77
C ALA A 54 -2.48 17.85 -11.76
N PHE A 55 -1.20 17.74 -12.18
CA PHE A 55 -0.44 16.50 -12.08
C PHE A 55 -0.13 16.13 -10.61
N ASP A 56 0.15 17.11 -9.75
CA ASP A 56 0.28 16.87 -8.31
C ASP A 56 -1.02 16.41 -7.69
N GLY A 57 -2.15 17.00 -8.10
CA GLY A 57 -3.49 16.57 -7.71
C GLY A 57 -3.78 15.14 -8.12
N LEU A 58 -3.47 14.76 -9.37
CA LEU A 58 -3.59 13.38 -9.85
C LEU A 58 -2.74 12.41 -9.02
N PHE A 59 -1.48 12.76 -8.79
CA PHE A 59 -0.57 11.93 -8.00
C PHE A 59 -1.09 11.74 -6.57
N ASN A 60 -1.57 12.79 -5.93
CA ASN A 60 -2.15 12.71 -4.59
C ASN A 60 -3.40 11.81 -4.54
N MET A 61 -4.29 11.91 -5.54
CA MET A 61 -5.45 11.03 -5.63
C MET A 61 -5.04 9.56 -5.84
N VAL A 62 -4.05 9.30 -6.69
CA VAL A 62 -3.53 7.93 -6.88
C VAL A 62 -2.83 7.42 -5.61
N LEU A 63 -2.11 8.28 -4.89
CA LEU A 63 -1.52 7.92 -3.61
C LEU A 63 -2.62 7.48 -2.61
N GLY A 64 -3.71 8.25 -2.49
CA GLY A 64 -4.82 7.95 -1.60
C GLY A 64 -5.61 6.70 -2.01
N TYR A 65 -6.18 6.69 -3.20
CA TYR A 65 -7.06 5.60 -3.65
C TYR A 65 -6.27 4.38 -4.16
N GLY A 66 -5.18 4.60 -4.89
CA GLY A 66 -4.37 3.53 -5.45
C GLY A 66 -3.50 2.84 -4.41
N ILE A 67 -2.68 3.62 -3.68
CA ILE A 67 -1.70 3.05 -2.76
C ILE A 67 -2.31 2.85 -1.36
N GLN A 68 -2.82 3.90 -0.74
CA GLN A 68 -3.26 3.82 0.67
C GLN A 68 -4.53 2.98 0.86
N PHE A 69 -5.42 2.91 -0.13
CA PHE A 69 -6.64 2.11 -0.07
C PHE A 69 -6.46 0.70 -0.64
N LEU A 70 -5.90 0.56 -1.86
CA LEU A 70 -5.86 -0.72 -2.55
C LEU A 70 -4.72 -1.62 -2.07
N LEU A 71 -3.58 -1.05 -1.68
CA LEU A 71 -2.41 -1.83 -1.26
C LEU A 71 -2.67 -2.73 -0.03
N PRO A 72 -3.36 -2.29 1.05
CA PRO A 72 -3.70 -3.19 2.15
C PRO A 72 -4.52 -4.40 1.72
N CYS A 73 -5.48 -4.21 0.78
CA CYS A 73 -6.23 -5.32 0.18
C CYS A 73 -5.30 -6.31 -0.53
N ILE A 74 -4.41 -5.80 -1.38
CA ILE A 74 -3.47 -6.62 -2.15
C ILE A 74 -2.54 -7.38 -1.22
N ILE A 75 -1.93 -6.71 -0.25
CA ILE A 75 -1.01 -7.33 0.72
C ILE A 75 -1.72 -8.42 1.53
N GLY A 76 -2.95 -8.15 1.99
CA GLY A 76 -3.74 -9.12 2.72
C GLY A 76 -4.11 -10.35 1.87
N VAL A 77 -4.50 -10.15 0.62
CA VAL A 77 -4.80 -11.25 -0.33
C VAL A 77 -3.56 -12.07 -0.66
N VAL A 78 -2.41 -11.40 -0.91
CA VAL A 78 -1.12 -12.10 -1.14
C VAL A 78 -0.72 -12.90 0.09
N ALA A 79 -0.84 -12.32 1.28
CA ALA A 79 -0.55 -13.01 2.53
C ALA A 79 -1.45 -14.25 2.69
N ALA A 80 -2.77 -14.10 2.49
CA ALA A 80 -3.69 -15.22 2.51
C ALA A 80 -3.23 -16.33 1.55
N MET A 81 -2.89 -16.00 0.31
CA MET A 81 -2.40 -16.98 -0.66
C MET A 81 -1.13 -17.69 -0.21
N LEU A 82 -0.13 -16.95 0.32
CA LEU A 82 1.14 -17.52 0.76
C LEU A 82 1.00 -18.51 1.91
N PHE A 83 0.01 -18.29 2.78
CA PHE A 83 -0.26 -19.19 3.90
C PHE A 83 -1.22 -20.32 3.53
N PHE A 84 -2.26 -20.05 2.73
CA PHE A 84 -3.23 -21.08 2.31
C PHE A 84 -2.65 -22.11 1.35
N ILE A 85 -1.79 -21.73 0.41
CA ILE A 85 -1.14 -22.68 -0.51
C ILE A 85 -0.41 -23.80 0.26
N GLU A 86 0.20 -23.46 1.39
CA GLU A 86 0.91 -24.45 2.20
C GLU A 86 -0.02 -25.35 3.00
N ARG A 87 -1.15 -24.80 3.45
CA ARG A 87 -2.17 -25.56 4.19
C ARG A 87 -2.92 -26.53 3.28
N ASP A 88 -3.37 -26.07 2.12
CA ASP A 88 -4.19 -26.86 1.20
C ASP A 88 -3.40 -27.99 0.52
N ASN A 89 -2.08 -27.86 0.40
CA ASN A 89 -1.22 -28.91 -0.19
C ASN A 89 -0.55 -29.79 0.86
N ASP A 90 -0.94 -29.75 2.15
CA ASP A 90 -0.31 -30.49 3.26
C ASP A 90 1.22 -30.30 3.36
N THR A 91 1.74 -29.25 2.68
CA THR A 91 3.19 -28.98 2.62
C THR A 91 3.76 -28.57 3.97
N PHE A 92 2.94 -28.15 4.93
CA PHE A 92 3.38 -27.91 6.31
C PHE A 92 4.05 -29.16 6.95
N LYS A 93 3.57 -30.36 6.62
CA LYS A 93 4.20 -31.61 7.11
C LYS A 93 5.59 -31.80 6.53
N ASN A 94 5.75 -31.50 5.25
CA ASN A 94 7.04 -31.61 4.54
C ASN A 94 8.03 -30.51 4.95
N ILE A 95 7.57 -29.29 5.27
CA ILE A 95 8.43 -28.20 5.76
C ILE A 95 8.99 -28.52 7.15
N LYS A 96 8.24 -29.25 7.99
CA LYS A 96 8.72 -29.68 9.32
C LYS A 96 9.84 -30.75 9.25
N THR A 97 10.00 -31.43 8.15
CA THR A 97 11.10 -32.41 7.96
C THR A 97 12.42 -31.77 7.51
N ILE A 98 12.37 -30.50 7.07
CA ILE A 98 13.54 -29.73 6.70
C ILE A 98 14.04 -28.98 7.95
N PRO A 99 15.36 -28.86 8.21
CA PRO A 99 15.89 -28.16 9.37
C PRO A 99 15.80 -26.62 9.22
N LEU A 100 14.56 -26.11 9.06
CA LEU A 100 14.25 -24.69 8.97
C LEU A 100 13.42 -24.27 10.19
N SER A 101 13.75 -23.12 10.77
CA SER A 101 12.95 -22.56 11.85
C SER A 101 11.66 -21.94 11.29
N SER A 102 10.54 -22.10 12.01
CA SER A 102 9.27 -21.46 11.65
C SER A 102 9.41 -19.93 11.49
N THR A 103 10.26 -19.32 12.29
CA THR A 103 10.57 -17.89 12.22
C THR A 103 11.20 -17.50 10.88
N GLN A 104 12.12 -18.30 10.34
CA GLN A 104 12.73 -18.03 9.04
C GLN A 104 11.71 -18.08 7.91
N VAL A 105 10.77 -19.00 7.97
CA VAL A 105 9.69 -19.12 6.96
C VAL A 105 8.76 -17.91 7.01
N VAL A 106 8.31 -17.52 8.20
CA VAL A 106 7.46 -16.33 8.37
C VAL A 106 8.17 -15.06 7.94
N THR A 107 9.43 -14.87 8.35
CA THR A 107 10.25 -13.72 7.93
C THR A 107 10.41 -13.66 6.40
N ALA A 108 10.64 -14.80 5.74
CA ALA A 108 10.73 -14.85 4.28
C ALA A 108 9.42 -14.38 3.62
N LYS A 109 8.25 -14.79 4.14
CA LYS A 109 6.94 -14.36 3.64
C LYS A 109 6.73 -12.85 3.84
N ILE A 110 7.09 -12.31 5.00
CA ILE A 110 7.00 -10.87 5.29
C ILE A 110 7.88 -10.09 4.30
N ILE A 111 9.11 -10.50 4.05
CA ILE A 111 10.00 -9.87 3.07
C ILE A 111 9.36 -9.86 1.67
N VAL A 112 8.73 -10.95 1.26
CA VAL A 112 8.03 -11.03 -0.03
C VAL A 112 6.87 -10.04 -0.09
N LEU A 113 6.11 -9.85 1.00
CA LEU A 113 5.03 -8.87 1.05
C LEU A 113 5.56 -7.43 0.89
N PHE A 114 6.67 -7.07 1.53
CA PHE A 114 7.31 -5.77 1.33
C PHE A 114 7.79 -5.57 -0.11
N ILE A 115 8.41 -6.58 -0.72
CA ILE A 115 8.83 -6.52 -2.13
C ILE A 115 7.61 -6.28 -3.04
N ILE A 116 6.51 -6.98 -2.82
CA ILE A 116 5.28 -6.81 -3.61
C ILE A 116 4.67 -5.42 -3.39
N GLY A 117 4.66 -4.92 -2.15
CA GLY A 117 4.23 -3.57 -1.84
C GLY A 117 5.02 -2.51 -2.61
N VAL A 118 6.35 -2.61 -2.60
CA VAL A 118 7.23 -1.71 -3.35
C VAL A 118 6.99 -1.82 -4.86
N VAL A 119 6.90 -3.03 -5.41
CA VAL A 119 6.61 -3.26 -6.84
C VAL A 119 5.27 -2.64 -7.23
N PHE A 120 4.24 -2.81 -6.40
CA PHE A 120 2.94 -2.21 -6.63
C PHE A 120 3.01 -0.68 -6.66
N CYS A 121 3.70 -0.06 -5.69
CA CYS A 121 3.84 1.40 -5.61
C CYS A 121 4.59 1.97 -6.82
N ILE A 122 5.69 1.34 -7.23
CA ILE A 122 6.43 1.73 -8.42
C ILE A 122 5.54 1.59 -9.67
N ALA A 123 4.83 0.47 -9.82
CA ALA A 123 3.94 0.24 -10.96
C ALA A 123 2.79 1.28 -11.00
N SER A 124 2.18 1.61 -9.85
CA SER A 124 1.13 2.62 -9.75
C SER A 124 1.65 4.02 -10.11
N THR A 125 2.84 4.38 -9.63
CA THR A 125 3.48 5.67 -9.96
C THR A 125 3.85 5.75 -11.44
N VAL A 126 4.43 4.68 -12.00
CA VAL A 126 4.73 4.61 -13.44
C VAL A 126 3.45 4.73 -14.26
N ALA A 127 2.37 4.06 -13.87
CA ALA A 127 1.07 4.19 -14.52
C ALA A 127 0.57 5.64 -14.50
N THR A 128 0.68 6.32 -13.35
CA THR A 128 0.29 7.74 -13.19
C THR A 128 1.09 8.65 -14.11
N VAL A 129 2.41 8.43 -14.19
CA VAL A 129 3.31 9.18 -15.08
C VAL A 129 2.95 8.95 -16.54
N LEU A 130 2.78 7.69 -16.96
CA LEU A 130 2.46 7.35 -18.34
C LEU A 130 1.14 8.01 -18.80
N VAL A 131 0.12 8.00 -17.95
CA VAL A 131 -1.17 8.62 -18.29
C VAL A 131 -1.08 10.13 -18.21
N GLY A 132 -0.37 10.68 -17.20
CA GLY A 132 -0.16 12.12 -17.06
C GLY A 132 0.58 12.75 -18.25
N MET A 133 1.55 12.03 -18.83
CA MET A 133 2.31 12.54 -20.00
C MET A 133 1.46 12.89 -21.22
N PHE A 134 0.25 12.34 -21.34
CA PHE A 134 -0.63 12.65 -22.48
C PHE A 134 -1.43 13.95 -22.30
N THR A 135 -1.66 14.37 -21.07
CA THR A 135 -2.63 15.45 -20.79
C THR A 135 -2.13 16.52 -19.84
N LEU A 136 -1.11 16.25 -19.04
CA LEU A 136 -0.60 17.08 -17.94
C LEU A 136 0.90 17.31 -18.09
N ASP A 137 1.44 18.27 -17.34
CA ASP A 137 2.86 18.54 -17.30
C ASP A 137 3.53 17.75 -16.17
N VAL A 138 4.20 16.68 -16.55
CA VAL A 138 4.82 15.73 -15.60
C VAL A 138 6.15 16.28 -15.09
N TYR A 139 6.30 16.41 -13.77
CA TYR A 139 7.54 16.87 -13.14
C TYR A 139 7.77 16.18 -11.78
N GLY A 140 8.96 16.36 -11.20
CA GLY A 140 9.30 15.91 -9.85
C GLY A 140 9.29 14.38 -9.67
N LEU A 141 9.56 13.59 -10.73
CA LEU A 141 9.42 12.13 -10.75
C LEU A 141 10.21 11.44 -9.65
N GLY A 142 11.45 11.87 -9.40
CA GLY A 142 12.31 11.26 -8.38
C GLY A 142 11.68 11.32 -6.99
N TYR A 143 11.16 12.49 -6.62
CA TYR A 143 10.46 12.69 -5.35
C TYR A 143 9.18 11.85 -5.27
N LYS A 144 8.36 11.85 -6.32
CA LYS A 144 7.08 11.12 -6.36
C LYS A 144 7.28 9.60 -6.25
N ILE A 145 8.29 9.05 -6.92
CA ILE A 145 8.65 7.62 -6.79
C ILE A 145 9.12 7.32 -5.37
N PHE A 146 9.97 8.17 -4.79
CA PHE A 146 10.47 8.00 -3.43
C PHE A 146 9.32 8.01 -2.41
N LEU A 147 8.45 9.02 -2.47
CA LEU A 147 7.29 9.15 -1.58
C LEU A 147 6.33 7.95 -1.72
N ALA A 148 6.08 7.48 -2.95
CA ALA A 148 5.22 6.32 -3.18
C ALA A 148 5.82 5.04 -2.57
N VAL A 149 7.12 4.83 -2.69
CA VAL A 149 7.82 3.68 -2.09
C VAL A 149 7.80 3.74 -0.57
N GLU A 150 8.09 4.90 0.02
CA GLU A 150 8.01 5.08 1.48
C GLU A 150 6.59 4.84 2.00
N THR A 151 5.58 5.43 1.35
CA THR A 151 4.17 5.18 1.68
C THR A 151 3.83 3.70 1.57
N GLY A 152 4.31 3.02 0.53
CA GLY A 152 4.10 1.58 0.33
C GLY A 152 4.72 0.74 1.44
N ILE A 153 5.93 1.08 1.88
CA ILE A 153 6.59 0.41 3.02
C ILE A 153 5.76 0.62 4.30
N PHE A 154 5.33 1.85 4.57
CA PHE A 154 4.54 2.18 5.76
C PHE A 154 3.19 1.46 5.77
N ILE A 155 2.46 1.47 4.65
CA ILE A 155 1.18 0.76 4.53
C ILE A 155 1.38 -0.75 4.68
N THR A 156 2.43 -1.32 4.09
CA THR A 156 2.72 -2.76 4.24
C THR A 156 3.01 -3.10 5.69
N ALA A 157 3.84 -2.31 6.40
CA ALA A 157 4.12 -2.50 7.83
C ALA A 157 2.83 -2.43 8.67
N GLY A 158 2.02 -1.39 8.46
CA GLY A 158 0.75 -1.22 9.17
C GLY A 158 -0.32 -2.26 8.83
N THR A 159 -0.15 -3.03 7.74
CA THR A 159 -1.06 -4.12 7.37
C THR A 159 -0.67 -5.46 8.03
N LEU A 160 0.52 -5.58 8.64
CA LEU A 160 0.97 -6.83 9.26
C LEU A 160 0.03 -7.35 10.35
N PRO A 161 -0.57 -6.53 11.25
CA PRO A 161 -1.56 -7.01 12.21
C PRO A 161 -2.79 -7.67 11.55
N LEU A 162 -3.26 -7.11 10.42
CA LEU A 162 -4.34 -7.73 9.65
C LEU A 162 -3.93 -9.11 9.14
N ILE A 163 -2.68 -9.29 8.70
CA ILE A 163 -2.18 -10.57 8.21
C ILE A 163 -2.26 -11.64 9.30
N VAL A 164 -1.89 -11.30 10.54
CA VAL A 164 -2.01 -12.21 11.69
C VAL A 164 -3.47 -12.65 11.86
N ILE A 165 -4.41 -11.71 11.81
CA ILE A 165 -5.85 -11.98 11.92
C ILE A 165 -6.31 -12.88 10.75
N VAL A 166 -5.92 -12.54 9.52
CA VAL A 166 -6.25 -13.32 8.31
C VAL A 166 -5.75 -14.76 8.43
N VAL A 167 -4.52 -14.97 8.87
CA VAL A 167 -3.92 -16.29 9.00
C VAL A 167 -4.56 -17.11 10.13
N PHE A 168 -4.87 -16.46 11.24
CA PHE A 168 -5.40 -17.12 12.44
C PHE A 168 -6.89 -17.48 12.29
N PHE A 169 -7.73 -16.55 11.83
CA PHE A 169 -9.18 -16.74 11.80
C PHE A 169 -9.72 -17.34 10.51
N SER A 170 -8.96 -17.31 9.42
CA SER A 170 -9.49 -17.71 8.14
C SER A 170 -9.49 -19.23 7.96
N ARG A 171 -10.69 -19.81 7.95
CA ARG A 171 -10.92 -21.20 7.50
C ARG A 171 -11.06 -21.28 5.97
N THR A 172 -11.49 -20.18 5.33
CA THR A 172 -11.73 -20.11 3.89
C THR A 172 -11.03 -18.88 3.29
N TYR A 173 -10.52 -19.03 2.06
CA TYR A 173 -9.89 -17.97 1.30
C TYR A 173 -10.82 -16.76 1.10
N VAL A 174 -12.11 -17.01 0.83
CA VAL A 174 -13.12 -15.97 0.61
C VAL A 174 -13.27 -15.06 1.84
N PHE A 175 -13.32 -15.64 3.03
CA PHE A 175 -13.40 -14.87 4.27
C PHE A 175 -12.19 -13.94 4.44
N SER A 176 -10.99 -14.43 4.12
CA SER A 176 -9.77 -13.63 4.19
C SER A 176 -9.80 -12.43 3.26
N VAL A 177 -10.29 -12.62 2.03
CA VAL A 177 -10.43 -11.53 1.05
C VAL A 177 -11.44 -10.49 1.52
N LEU A 178 -12.60 -10.92 2.03
CA LEU A 178 -13.62 -10.01 2.57
C LEU A 178 -13.09 -9.20 3.76
N LEU A 179 -12.34 -9.85 4.66
CA LEU A 179 -11.73 -9.18 5.79
C LEU A 179 -10.72 -8.10 5.36
N CYS A 180 -9.91 -8.38 4.32
CA CYS A 180 -8.96 -7.41 3.77
C CYS A 180 -9.67 -6.21 3.15
N ILE A 181 -10.74 -6.44 2.39
CA ILE A 181 -11.56 -5.36 1.80
C ILE A 181 -12.19 -4.53 2.92
N PHE A 182 -12.81 -5.17 3.92
CA PHE A 182 -13.41 -4.48 5.05
C PHE A 182 -12.40 -3.63 5.81
N TYR A 183 -11.21 -4.16 6.06
CA TYR A 183 -10.14 -3.41 6.70
C TYR A 183 -9.74 -2.15 5.92
N SER A 184 -9.57 -2.26 4.59
CA SER A 184 -9.20 -1.11 3.76
C SER A 184 -10.31 -0.06 3.70
N VAL A 185 -11.58 -0.49 3.59
CA VAL A 185 -12.73 0.42 3.63
C VAL A 185 -12.82 1.13 4.97
N LEU A 186 -12.63 0.42 6.09
CA LEU A 186 -12.66 0.99 7.43
C LEU A 186 -11.56 2.04 7.61
N ASN A 187 -10.33 1.75 7.21
CA ASN A 187 -9.21 2.67 7.24
C ASN A 187 -9.46 3.93 6.38
N MET A 188 -9.98 3.74 5.17
CA MET A 188 -10.29 4.87 4.28
C MET A 188 -11.43 5.73 4.83
N SER A 189 -12.46 5.10 5.38
CA SER A 189 -13.57 5.81 6.05
C SER A 189 -13.08 6.62 7.25
N ALA A 190 -12.16 6.08 8.05
CA ALA A 190 -11.57 6.81 9.17
C ALA A 190 -10.76 8.02 8.69
N THR A 191 -10.08 7.91 7.55
CA THR A 191 -9.39 9.05 6.94
C THR A 191 -10.38 10.14 6.50
N ALA A 192 -11.52 9.76 5.92
CA ALA A 192 -12.56 10.71 5.49
C ALA A 192 -13.26 11.40 6.67
N LEU A 193 -13.33 10.74 7.83
CA LEU A 193 -13.97 11.23 9.05
C LEU A 193 -12.99 11.88 10.03
N PHE A 194 -11.89 12.45 9.53
CA PHE A 194 -10.82 12.98 10.37
C PHE A 194 -11.26 14.09 11.34
N ASP A 195 -12.28 14.86 11.01
CA ASP A 195 -12.83 15.91 11.88
C ASP A 195 -13.64 15.35 13.06
N ALA A 196 -14.23 14.15 12.89
CA ALA A 196 -15.07 13.52 13.90
C ALA A 196 -14.30 12.57 14.82
N LEU A 197 -13.16 12.06 14.39
CA LEU A 197 -12.39 11.07 15.12
C LEU A 197 -11.24 11.70 15.93
N PRO A 198 -10.98 11.23 17.15
CA PRO A 198 -9.85 11.71 17.93
C PRO A 198 -8.51 11.32 17.27
N LYS A 199 -7.54 12.21 17.35
CA LYS A 199 -6.18 12.04 16.81
C LYS A 199 -5.54 10.70 17.15
N THR A 200 -5.76 10.20 18.36
CA THR A 200 -5.21 8.92 18.83
C THR A 200 -5.71 7.74 17.99
N ILE A 201 -7.00 7.73 17.63
CA ILE A 201 -7.59 6.69 16.78
C ILE A 201 -7.06 6.80 15.36
N LEU A 202 -6.96 8.03 14.82
CA LEU A 202 -6.44 8.27 13.48
C LEU A 202 -4.97 7.82 13.35
N TRP A 203 -4.18 8.02 14.38
CA TRP A 203 -2.77 7.61 14.39
C TRP A 203 -2.57 6.11 14.64
N LEU A 204 -3.56 5.43 15.24
CA LEU A 204 -3.53 3.97 15.41
C LEU A 204 -3.86 3.23 14.10
N LEU A 205 -4.48 3.90 13.14
CA LEU A 205 -4.85 3.32 11.85
C LEU A 205 -3.78 3.65 10.80
N PRO A 206 -3.22 2.67 10.09
CA PRO A 206 -2.08 2.91 9.19
C PRO A 206 -2.42 3.79 8.00
N THR A 207 -3.61 3.70 7.41
CA THR A 207 -4.00 4.55 6.27
C THR A 207 -4.12 6.02 6.68
N PRO A 208 -4.92 6.43 7.70
CA PRO A 208 -4.95 7.82 8.14
C PRO A 208 -3.56 8.36 8.54
N LEU A 209 -2.79 7.57 9.31
CA LEU A 209 -1.45 7.95 9.74
C LEU A 209 -0.53 8.28 8.55
N THR A 210 -0.50 7.41 7.54
CA THR A 210 0.34 7.60 6.35
C THR A 210 -0.21 8.67 5.41
N THR A 211 -1.54 8.87 5.34
CA THR A 211 -2.15 9.94 4.54
C THR A 211 -1.77 11.31 5.08
N PHE A 212 -1.90 11.53 6.39
CA PHE A 212 -1.53 12.82 6.97
C PHE A 212 -0.02 13.07 6.89
N TRP A 213 0.79 12.03 7.06
CA TRP A 213 2.23 12.14 6.89
C TRP A 213 2.60 12.50 5.45
N SER A 214 2.09 11.78 4.45
CA SER A 214 2.41 12.03 3.04
C SER A 214 1.95 13.42 2.58
N ALA A 215 0.75 13.86 3.01
CA ALA A 215 0.25 15.20 2.73
C ALA A 215 1.16 16.30 3.35
N GLY A 216 1.62 16.09 4.58
CA GLY A 216 2.58 16.97 5.23
C GLY A 216 3.95 16.98 4.55
N ASP A 217 4.38 15.84 4.02
CA ASP A 217 5.64 15.74 3.27
C ASP A 217 5.57 16.42 1.91
N MET A 218 4.48 16.22 1.16
CA MET A 218 4.21 16.91 -0.11
C MET A 218 4.22 18.43 0.06
N LYS A 219 3.59 18.96 1.11
CA LYS A 219 3.62 20.40 1.42
C LYS A 219 5.03 20.91 1.70
N ARG A 220 5.86 20.15 2.41
CA ARG A 220 7.28 20.51 2.68
C ARG A 220 8.10 20.59 1.41
N HIS A 221 7.75 19.81 0.38
CA HIS A 221 8.39 19.83 -0.93
C HIS A 221 7.77 20.82 -1.93
N GLY A 222 6.95 21.77 -1.43
CA GLY A 222 6.40 22.87 -2.23
C GLY A 222 5.18 22.51 -3.05
N ILE A 223 4.58 21.33 -2.86
CA ILE A 223 3.33 20.95 -3.52
C ILE A 223 2.18 21.67 -2.83
N ASN A 224 1.31 22.30 -3.64
CA ASN A 224 0.19 23.06 -3.15
C ASN A 224 -0.87 22.15 -2.52
N MET A 225 -0.95 22.14 -1.19
CA MET A 225 -1.90 21.33 -0.44
C MET A 225 -2.63 22.18 0.59
N ASN A 226 -3.95 22.14 0.55
CA ASN A 226 -4.77 22.82 1.56
C ASN A 226 -4.85 21.96 2.84
N LEU A 227 -3.90 22.15 3.76
CA LEU A 227 -3.81 21.40 5.02
C LEU A 227 -4.33 22.18 6.24
N VAL A 228 -5.09 23.26 6.04
CA VAL A 228 -5.54 24.13 7.15
C VAL A 228 -6.28 23.34 8.22
N GLN A 229 -7.19 22.45 7.81
CA GLN A 229 -7.97 21.59 8.73
C GLN A 229 -7.16 20.43 9.33
N MET A 230 -6.03 20.08 8.73
CA MET A 230 -5.23 18.90 9.13
C MET A 230 -3.97 19.26 9.94
N ASN A 231 -3.68 20.55 10.19
CA ASN A 231 -2.42 21.00 10.80
C ASN A 231 -2.07 20.31 12.13
N GLY A 232 -3.06 19.95 12.93
CA GLY A 232 -2.85 19.26 14.22
C GLY A 232 -2.68 17.74 14.10
N LEU A 233 -2.93 17.16 12.92
CA LEU A 233 -2.95 15.71 12.69
C LEU A 233 -1.70 15.19 12.00
N ILE A 234 -0.88 16.07 11.42
CA ILE A 234 0.32 15.70 10.65
C ILE A 234 1.39 15.11 11.59
N PRO A 235 1.74 13.82 11.46
CA PRO A 235 2.81 13.23 12.25
C PRO A 235 4.19 13.54 11.65
N SER A 236 5.23 13.51 12.49
CA SER A 236 6.60 13.48 12.01
C SER A 236 6.97 12.09 11.45
N THR A 237 7.95 12.01 10.56
CA THR A 237 8.43 10.73 10.01
C THR A 237 8.86 9.77 11.12
N PHE A 238 9.51 10.30 12.17
CA PHE A 238 9.91 9.49 13.32
C PHE A 238 8.71 8.87 14.06
N GLN A 239 7.63 9.64 14.24
CA GLN A 239 6.40 9.14 14.86
C GLN A 239 5.74 8.04 14.04
N VAL A 240 5.70 8.21 12.71
CA VAL A 240 5.18 7.18 11.80
C VAL A 240 5.98 5.89 11.92
N ILE A 241 7.31 5.97 11.83
CA ILE A 241 8.20 4.80 11.95
C ILE A 241 8.02 4.11 13.30
N LEU A 242 7.92 4.88 14.39
CA LEU A 242 7.75 4.33 15.73
C LEU A 242 6.41 3.61 15.88
N ILE A 243 5.32 4.25 15.47
CA ILE A 243 3.96 3.67 15.59
C ILE A 243 3.85 2.41 14.72
N LEU A 244 4.25 2.49 13.44
CA LEU A 244 4.19 1.33 12.55
C LEU A 244 5.17 0.22 12.94
N GLY A 245 6.34 0.58 13.50
CA GLY A 245 7.30 -0.39 14.04
C GLY A 245 6.78 -1.15 15.27
N ILE A 246 5.92 -0.51 16.09
CA ILE A 246 5.23 -1.20 17.20
C ILE A 246 4.12 -2.11 16.67
N MET A 247 3.48 -1.74 15.57
CA MET A 247 2.42 -2.54 14.95
C MET A 247 2.96 -3.77 14.21
N ALA A 248 4.16 -3.69 13.63
CA ALA A 248 4.79 -4.73 12.83
C ALA A 248 5.44 -5.83 13.67
#